data_4cf7ea1cef4697d8b1c77785eaf1c270
#
_entry.id   4cf7ea1cef4697d8b1c77785eaf1c270
#
_cell.length_a   1.000
_cell.length_b   1.000
_cell.length_c   1.000
_cell.angle_alpha   90.00
_cell.angle_beta   90.00
_cell.angle_gamma   90.00
#
_symmetry.space_group_name_H-M   'P 1'
#
loop_
_entity.id
_entity.type
_entity.pdbx_description
1 polymer ?
#
loop_
_entity_poly.entity_id
_entity_poly.type
_entity_poly.pdbx_seq_one_letter_code
_entity_poly.pdbx_strand_id
1 'polypeptide(L)'
;MAWPPIDFAAAGGVDPARLERGVTLHAVREGPGRYRVTGGDETHWVDLRSPHHPRCDCGDHLWRDRVCKHMLAALLREGDERVLVALAALVRELRTLATPPRPPRRRAPA
;
A
#
# COMPACT_ATOMS: atom_id res chain seq x y z
N MET A 1 -13.49 16.26 -1.13
CA MET A 1 -14.37 15.42 -0.31
C MET A 1 -13.68 14.09 -0.06
N ALA A 2 -13.51 13.72 1.18
CA ALA A 2 -12.88 12.44 1.53
C ALA A 2 -13.82 11.28 1.20
N TRP A 3 -13.29 10.23 0.65
CA TRP A 3 -14.04 8.99 0.42
C TRP A 3 -14.30 8.29 1.74
N PRO A 4 -15.43 7.53 1.84
CA PRO A 4 -15.61 6.65 2.98
C PRO A 4 -14.39 5.75 3.12
N PRO A 5 -13.85 5.57 4.32
CA PRO A 5 -12.70 4.72 4.51
C PRO A 5 -13.03 3.26 4.19
N ILE A 6 -12.11 2.55 3.54
CA ILE A 6 -12.24 1.12 3.30
C ILE A 6 -12.28 0.39 4.65
N ASP A 7 -13.14 -0.59 4.74
CA ASP A 7 -13.15 -1.53 5.87
C ASP A 7 -12.03 -2.55 5.68
N PHE A 8 -10.86 -2.24 6.19
CA PHE A 8 -9.71 -3.14 6.09
C PHE A 8 -9.91 -4.44 6.84
N ALA A 9 -10.70 -4.45 7.89
CA ALA A 9 -10.98 -5.68 8.63
C ALA A 9 -11.75 -6.68 7.76
N ALA A 10 -12.77 -6.19 7.04
CA ALA A 10 -13.54 -7.02 6.11
C ALA A 10 -12.70 -7.44 4.90
N ALA A 11 -11.78 -6.59 4.47
CA ALA A 11 -10.94 -6.82 3.27
C ALA A 11 -9.61 -7.53 3.57
N GLY A 12 -9.41 -8.03 4.78
CA GLY A 12 -8.21 -8.78 5.14
C GLY A 12 -7.03 -7.95 5.64
N GLY A 13 -7.22 -6.66 5.91
CA GLY A 13 -6.17 -5.77 6.41
C GLY A 13 -5.19 -5.29 5.35
N VAL A 14 -4.17 -4.56 5.80
CA VAL A 14 -3.08 -4.08 4.94
C VAL A 14 -1.94 -5.10 4.99
N ASP A 15 -1.73 -5.81 3.89
CA ASP A 15 -0.63 -6.77 3.78
C ASP A 15 0.67 -6.04 3.46
N PRO A 16 1.73 -6.19 4.29
CA PRO A 16 3.01 -5.51 4.06
C PRO A 16 3.66 -5.83 2.71
N ALA A 17 3.57 -7.06 2.24
CA ALA A 17 4.16 -7.46 0.97
C ALA A 17 3.45 -6.80 -0.21
N ARG A 18 2.12 -6.67 -0.14
CA ARG A 18 1.33 -5.96 -1.14
C ARG A 18 1.59 -4.47 -1.10
N LEU A 19 1.74 -3.90 0.09
CA LEU A 19 2.08 -2.48 0.25
C LEU A 19 3.45 -2.17 -0.35
N GLU A 20 4.44 -3.00 -0.11
CA GLU A 20 5.77 -2.85 -0.69
C GLU A 20 5.72 -2.81 -2.21
N ARG A 21 4.92 -3.68 -2.83
CA ARG A 21 4.70 -3.66 -4.28
C ARG A 21 3.89 -2.44 -4.72
N GLY A 22 2.91 -2.04 -3.92
CA GLY A 22 2.05 -0.90 -4.24
C GLY A 22 2.77 0.43 -4.28
N VAL A 23 3.82 0.63 -3.48
CA VAL A 23 4.58 1.89 -3.46
C VAL A 23 5.33 2.15 -4.76
N THR A 24 5.58 1.13 -5.57
CA THR A 24 6.23 1.28 -6.87
C THR A 24 5.26 1.57 -8.00
N LEU A 25 3.97 1.51 -7.73
CA LEU A 25 2.92 1.73 -8.72
C LEU A 25 2.51 3.19 -8.73
N HIS A 26 1.97 3.61 -9.87
CA HIS A 26 1.49 4.98 -10.07
C HIS A 26 -0.01 4.98 -10.26
N ALA A 27 -0.74 5.62 -9.35
CA ALA A 27 -2.19 5.74 -9.41
C ALA A 27 -2.57 7.12 -9.96
N VAL A 28 -3.39 7.13 -11.00
CA VAL A 28 -3.94 8.34 -11.60
C VAL A 28 -5.45 8.37 -11.32
N ARG A 29 -5.89 9.46 -10.74
CA ARG A 29 -7.33 9.65 -10.49
C ARG A 29 -8.04 9.99 -11.78
N GLU A 30 -8.97 9.12 -12.19
CA GLU A 30 -9.76 9.30 -13.42
C GLU A 30 -11.15 9.87 -13.15
N GLY A 31 -11.56 9.86 -11.91
CA GLY A 31 -12.85 10.38 -11.49
C GLY A 31 -13.01 10.16 -9.99
N PRO A 32 -14.16 10.57 -9.41
CA PRO A 32 -14.38 10.39 -7.98
C PRO A 32 -14.25 8.92 -7.56
N GLY A 33 -13.24 8.59 -6.75
CA GLY A 33 -12.98 7.23 -6.23
C GLY A 33 -12.55 6.22 -7.28
N ARG A 34 -12.23 6.65 -8.50
CA ARG A 34 -11.80 5.77 -9.58
C ARG A 34 -10.38 6.11 -10.00
N TYR A 35 -9.56 5.08 -10.15
CA TYR A 35 -8.14 5.23 -10.42
C TYR A 35 -7.69 4.26 -11.50
N ARG A 36 -6.75 4.74 -12.30
CA ARG A 36 -5.98 3.90 -13.20
C ARG A 36 -4.60 3.73 -12.60
N VAL A 37 -4.17 2.49 -12.41
CA VAL A 37 -2.89 2.17 -11.77
C VAL A 37 -1.95 1.53 -12.77
N THR A 38 -0.80 2.14 -12.94
CA THR A 38 0.26 1.72 -13.87
C THR A 38 1.55 1.44 -13.11
N GLY A 39 2.56 0.94 -13.81
CA GLY A 39 3.88 0.64 -13.24
C GLY A 39 4.17 -0.84 -13.09
N GLY A 40 3.19 -1.71 -13.35
CA GLY A 40 3.36 -3.15 -13.50
C GLY A 40 3.31 -3.55 -14.97
N ASP A 41 3.10 -4.83 -15.22
CA ASP A 41 3.01 -5.37 -16.59
C ASP A 41 1.76 -4.88 -17.33
N GLU A 42 0.69 -4.65 -16.59
CA GLU A 42 -0.60 -4.23 -17.13
C GLU A 42 -1.15 -3.05 -16.36
N THR A 43 -2.00 -2.27 -17.03
CA THR A 43 -2.78 -1.22 -16.38
C THR A 43 -4.01 -1.83 -15.72
N HIS A 44 -4.26 -1.45 -14.48
CA HIS A 44 -5.42 -1.92 -13.74
C HIS A 44 -6.29 -0.77 -13.27
N TRP A 45 -7.57 -1.05 -13.10
CA TRP A 45 -8.56 -0.09 -12.62
C TRP A 45 -8.95 -0.40 -11.19
N VAL A 46 -9.04 0.67 -10.40
CA VAL A 46 -9.45 0.58 -9.00
C VAL A 46 -10.66 1.45 -8.76
N ASP A 47 -11.64 0.91 -8.06
CA ASP A 47 -12.85 1.64 -7.65
C ASP A 47 -12.97 1.57 -6.13
N LEU A 48 -12.82 2.71 -5.47
CA LEU A 48 -12.88 2.85 -4.02
C LEU A 48 -14.18 3.47 -3.52
N ARG A 49 -15.20 3.61 -4.37
CA ARG A 49 -16.45 4.29 -3.99
C ARG A 49 -17.26 3.52 -2.95
N SER A 50 -17.10 2.21 -2.89
CA SER A 50 -17.78 1.39 -1.89
C SER A 50 -16.77 0.93 -0.83
N PRO A 51 -16.90 1.39 0.45
CA PRO A 51 -15.91 1.07 1.48
C PRO A 51 -15.89 -0.41 1.86
N HIS A 52 -17.02 -1.11 1.71
CA HIS A 52 -17.13 -2.55 2.02
C HIS A 52 -16.78 -3.44 0.83
N HIS A 53 -16.79 -2.88 -0.37
CA HIS A 53 -16.55 -3.60 -1.61
C HIS A 53 -15.64 -2.81 -2.55
N PRO A 54 -14.43 -2.45 -2.09
CA PRO A 54 -13.46 -1.86 -3.00
C PRO A 54 -13.15 -2.86 -4.11
N ARG A 55 -12.98 -2.37 -5.33
CA ARG A 55 -12.80 -3.23 -6.50
C ARG A 55 -11.52 -2.93 -7.25
N CYS A 56 -10.89 -3.98 -7.72
CA CYS A 56 -9.81 -3.93 -8.68
C CYS A 56 -10.00 -5.07 -9.68
N ASP A 57 -9.58 -4.87 -10.90
CA ASP A 57 -9.68 -5.88 -11.96
C ASP A 57 -8.47 -6.84 -11.98
N CYS A 58 -7.58 -6.78 -10.98
CA CYS A 58 -6.44 -7.67 -10.92
C CYS A 58 -6.80 -9.06 -10.36
N GLY A 59 -6.01 -10.07 -10.73
CA GLY A 59 -6.25 -11.44 -10.28
C GLY A 59 -6.14 -11.62 -8.77
N ASP A 60 -5.24 -10.90 -8.11
CA ASP A 60 -5.06 -10.98 -6.67
C ASP A 60 -6.34 -10.59 -5.92
N HIS A 61 -7.00 -9.53 -6.35
CA HIS A 61 -8.26 -9.12 -5.76
C HIS A 61 -9.42 -10.05 -6.15
N LEU A 62 -9.54 -10.35 -7.44
CA LEU A 62 -10.67 -11.14 -7.96
C LEU A 62 -10.72 -12.55 -7.37
N TRP A 63 -9.56 -13.18 -7.17
CA TRP A 63 -9.48 -14.56 -6.70
C TRP A 63 -9.36 -14.69 -5.19
N ARG A 64 -8.80 -13.68 -4.50
CA ARG A 64 -8.50 -13.76 -3.07
C ARG A 64 -9.33 -12.81 -2.21
N ASP A 65 -10.09 -11.93 -2.83
CA ASP A 65 -10.94 -10.93 -2.17
C ASP A 65 -10.17 -10.13 -1.10
N ARG A 66 -8.99 -9.66 -1.47
CA ARG A 66 -8.11 -8.89 -0.58
C ARG A 66 -7.81 -7.53 -1.14
N VAL A 67 -7.42 -6.60 -0.27
CA VAL A 67 -6.87 -5.32 -0.69
C VAL A 67 -5.55 -5.59 -1.42
N CYS A 68 -5.55 -5.40 -2.72
CA CYS A 68 -4.40 -5.67 -3.58
C CYS A 68 -3.42 -4.49 -3.62
N LYS A 69 -2.25 -4.70 -4.22
CA LYS A 69 -1.24 -3.65 -4.40
C LYS A 69 -1.78 -2.42 -5.13
N HIS A 70 -2.69 -2.60 -6.09
CA HIS A 70 -3.27 -1.50 -6.86
C HIS A 70 -4.19 -0.64 -6.01
N MET A 71 -5.00 -1.25 -5.17
CA MET A 71 -5.83 -0.53 -4.20
C MET A 71 -4.97 0.25 -3.21
N LEU A 72 -3.89 -0.36 -2.72
CA LEU A 72 -2.97 0.31 -1.82
C LEU A 72 -2.29 1.50 -2.48
N ALA A 73 -1.91 1.38 -3.74
CA ALA A 73 -1.36 2.50 -4.50
C ALA A 73 -2.36 3.67 -4.61
N ALA A 74 -3.62 3.38 -4.90
CA ALA A 74 -4.67 4.38 -4.95
C ALA A 74 -4.91 5.05 -3.59
N LEU A 75 -4.93 4.27 -2.52
CA LEU A 75 -5.08 4.77 -1.17
C LEU A 75 -3.91 5.64 -0.72
N LEU A 76 -2.68 5.27 -1.10
CA LEU A 76 -1.50 6.09 -0.85
C LEU A 76 -1.62 7.44 -1.55
N ARG A 77 -2.08 7.45 -2.80
CA ARG A 77 -2.30 8.68 -3.53
C ARG A 77 -3.27 9.61 -2.81
N GLU A 78 -4.33 9.05 -2.23
CA GLU A 78 -5.33 9.84 -1.50
C GLU A 78 -4.90 10.17 -0.06
N GLY A 79 -3.75 9.67 0.38
CA GLY A 79 -3.26 9.93 1.72
C GLY A 79 -4.04 9.21 2.81
N ASP A 80 -4.55 8.01 2.53
CA ASP A 80 -5.26 7.22 3.54
C ASP A 80 -4.36 7.01 4.76
N GLU A 81 -4.82 7.46 5.92
CA GLU A 81 -4.03 7.50 7.13
C GLU A 81 -3.58 6.11 7.59
N ARG A 82 -4.44 5.11 7.44
CA ARG A 82 -4.13 3.74 7.86
C ARG A 82 -3.05 3.13 6.97
N VAL A 83 -3.10 3.41 5.68
CA VAL A 83 -2.07 2.96 4.74
C VAL A 83 -0.76 3.69 5.00
N LEU A 84 -0.81 4.99 5.30
CA LEU A 84 0.38 5.76 5.65
C LEU A 84 1.04 5.24 6.94
N VAL A 85 0.26 4.89 7.96
CA VAL A 85 0.77 4.28 9.19
C VAL A 85 1.42 2.93 8.88
N ALA A 86 0.79 2.10 8.07
CA ALA A 86 1.35 0.81 7.65
C ALA A 86 2.64 1.00 6.85
N LEU A 87 2.69 2.01 5.98
CA LEU A 87 3.89 2.33 5.21
C LEU A 87 5.04 2.79 6.12
N ALA A 88 4.75 3.63 7.10
CA ALA A 88 5.77 4.07 8.05
C ALA A 88 6.36 2.89 8.83
N ALA A 89 5.53 1.95 9.26
CA ALA A 89 5.97 0.73 9.93
C ALA A 89 6.85 -0.13 9.02
N LEU A 90 6.43 -0.30 7.76
CA LEU A 90 7.18 -1.05 6.76
C LEU A 90 8.56 -0.43 6.49
N VAL A 91 8.62 0.88 6.35
CA VAL A 91 9.88 1.60 6.13
C VAL A 91 10.84 1.40 7.29
N ARG A 92 10.35 1.46 8.53
CA ARG A 92 11.18 1.20 9.71
C ARG A 92 11.73 -0.22 9.72
N GLU A 93 10.88 -1.20 9.39
CA GLU A 93 11.28 -2.60 9.32
C GLU A 93 12.34 -2.82 8.24
N LEU A 94 12.13 -2.28 7.03
CA LEU A 94 13.08 -2.41 5.93
C LEU A 94 14.41 -1.72 6.27
N ARG A 95 14.40 -0.60 6.95
CA ARG A 95 15.62 0.07 7.41
C ARG A 95 16.40 -0.80 8.39
N THR A 96 15.71 -1.45 9.30
CA THR A 96 16.34 -2.37 10.25
C THR A 96 17.01 -3.55 9.55
N LEU A 97 16.35 -4.10 8.53
CA LEU A 97 16.89 -5.22 7.74
C LEU A 97 18.03 -4.80 6.82
N ALA A 98 17.94 -3.60 6.22
CA ALA A 98 18.91 -3.11 5.25
C ALA A 98 20.17 -2.55 5.92
N THR A 99 20.06 -2.06 7.16
CA THR A 99 21.18 -1.49 7.88
C THR A 99 21.88 -2.59 8.65
N PRO A 100 23.17 -2.88 8.36
CA PRO A 100 23.90 -3.85 9.15
C PRO A 100 23.96 -3.43 10.62
N PRO A 101 24.02 -4.38 11.56
CA PRO A 101 24.13 -4.07 12.96
C PRO A 101 25.27 -3.09 13.18
N ARG A 102 25.01 -2.03 13.91
CA ARG A 102 26.03 -1.04 14.23
C ARG A 102 27.19 -1.75 14.91
N PRO A 103 28.42 -1.65 14.39
CA PRO A 103 29.56 -2.24 15.10
C PRO A 103 29.66 -1.60 16.50
N PRO A 104 30.07 -2.38 17.49
CA PRO A 104 30.24 -1.83 18.81
C PRO A 104 31.16 -0.60 18.75
N ARG A 105 30.78 0.45 19.44
CA ARG A 105 31.55 1.67 19.46
C ARG A 105 32.98 1.34 19.92
N ARG A 106 33.94 1.62 19.04
CA ARG A 106 35.32 1.51 19.46
C ARG A 106 35.55 2.43 20.64
N ARG A 107 35.97 1.88 21.72
CA ARG A 107 36.50 2.72 22.81
C ARG A 107 37.67 3.51 22.29
N ALA A 108 37.62 4.81 22.46
CA ALA A 108 38.79 5.62 22.21
C ALA A 108 39.96 5.05 23.05
N PRO A 109 41.12 4.87 22.43
CA PRO A 109 42.27 4.43 23.21
C PRO A 109 42.53 5.43 24.35
N ALA A 110 42.76 4.89 25.51
CA ALA A 110 43.06 5.70 26.69
C ALA A 110 44.31 6.57 26.49
#